data_7f22a641449676ef71938c22056fa7fc
#
_entry.id   7f22a641449676ef71938c22056fa7fc
#
_cell.length_a   1.000
_cell.length_b   1.000
_cell.length_c   1.000
_cell.angle_alpha   90.00
_cell.angle_beta   90.00
_cell.angle_gamma   90.00
#
_symmetry.space_group_name_H-M   'P 1'
#
loop_
_entity.id
_entity.type
_entity.pdbx_description
1 polymer ?
#
loop_
_entity_poly.entity_id
_entity_poly.type
_entity_poly.pdbx_seq_one_letter_code
_entity_poly.pdbx_strand_id
1 'polypeptide(L)'
;MAKVLISTEISKPYAHWKNVFDSLESERAKVAIKNIYVGHEAGNEKKCHILFEVPNPEVLKKFMFDPKNAARMNEAGLIRESSKITVCSD
;
A
#
# COMPACT_ATOMS: atom_id res chain seq x y z
N MET A 1 2.72 -18.44 -0.49
CA MET A 1 2.68 -16.96 -0.25
C MET A 1 2.99 -16.23 -1.53
N ALA A 2 2.28 -15.17 -1.78
CA ALA A 2 2.55 -14.33 -2.95
C ALA A 2 3.17 -13.01 -2.50
N LYS A 3 3.97 -12.41 -3.37
CA LYS A 3 4.48 -11.06 -3.15
C LYS A 3 3.77 -10.12 -4.11
N VAL A 4 3.41 -8.95 -3.61
CA VAL A 4 2.71 -7.95 -4.41
C VAL A 4 3.49 -6.65 -4.37
N LEU A 5 3.88 -6.20 -5.57
CA LEU A 5 4.62 -4.97 -5.74
C LEU A 5 3.65 -3.88 -6.17
N ILE A 6 3.62 -2.78 -5.43
CA ILE A 6 2.73 -1.65 -5.71
C ILE A 6 3.54 -0.40 -5.97
N SER A 7 3.24 0.26 -7.09
CA SER A 7 3.79 1.56 -7.43
C SER A 7 2.64 2.54 -7.47
N THR A 8 2.74 3.66 -6.76
CA THR A 8 1.62 4.59 -6.68
C THR A 8 2.11 6.02 -6.45
N GLU A 9 1.31 6.99 -6.86
CA GLU A 9 1.60 8.41 -6.63
C GLU A 9 0.71 8.94 -5.52
N ILE A 10 1.21 9.92 -4.79
CA ILE A 10 0.48 10.58 -3.70
C ILE A 10 0.43 12.07 -3.92
N SER A 11 -0.65 12.73 -3.47
CA SER A 11 -0.85 14.17 -3.62
C SER A 11 -0.38 14.96 -2.40
N LYS A 12 -0.11 14.30 -1.29
CA LYS A 12 0.31 14.92 -0.03
C LYS A 12 1.76 14.55 0.28
N PRO A 13 2.42 15.27 1.22
CA PRO A 13 3.80 14.93 1.58
C PRO A 13 3.95 13.48 2.01
N TYR A 14 5.08 12.88 1.68
CA TYR A 14 5.35 11.49 1.99
C TYR A 14 5.19 11.19 3.50
N ALA A 15 5.65 12.08 4.36
CA ALA A 15 5.56 11.90 5.80
C ALA A 15 4.09 11.73 6.26
N HIS A 16 3.17 12.49 5.67
CA HIS A 16 1.76 12.36 5.98
C HIS A 16 1.21 11.01 5.51
N TRP A 17 1.51 10.64 4.26
CA TRP A 17 1.07 9.36 3.69
C TRP A 17 1.62 8.18 4.51
N LYS A 18 2.91 8.24 4.84
CA LYS A 18 3.59 7.17 5.59
C LYS A 18 2.98 7.00 6.98
N ASN A 19 2.60 8.10 7.61
CA ASN A 19 1.98 8.09 8.92
C ASN A 19 0.63 7.34 8.88
N VAL A 20 -0.18 7.61 7.88
CA VAL A 20 -1.45 6.91 7.70
C VAL A 20 -1.20 5.44 7.33
N PHE A 21 -0.23 5.19 6.45
CA PHE A 21 0.16 3.83 6.07
C PHE A 21 0.53 3.01 7.31
N ASP A 22 1.38 3.56 8.18
CA ASP A 22 1.81 2.88 9.40
C ASP A 22 0.65 2.65 10.36
N SER A 23 -0.31 3.54 10.42
CA SER A 23 -1.47 3.41 11.29
C SER A 23 -2.36 2.22 10.92
N LEU A 24 -2.22 1.70 9.70
CA LEU A 24 -3.00 0.55 9.22
C LEU A 24 -2.25 -0.77 9.38
N GLU A 25 -1.05 -0.76 9.95
CA GLU A 25 -0.24 -1.98 10.06
C GLU A 25 -0.95 -3.08 10.86
N SER A 26 -1.59 -2.73 11.98
CA SER A 26 -2.32 -3.71 12.78
C SER A 26 -3.49 -4.32 12.01
N GLU A 27 -4.15 -3.54 11.18
CA GLU A 27 -5.24 -4.04 10.34
C GLU A 27 -4.71 -4.98 9.26
N ARG A 28 -3.56 -4.67 8.67
CA ARG A 28 -2.91 -5.56 7.71
C ARG A 28 -2.50 -6.88 8.37
N ALA A 29 -1.95 -6.80 9.57
CA ALA A 29 -1.51 -7.99 10.31
C ALA A 29 -2.66 -8.96 10.59
N LYS A 30 -3.86 -8.43 10.83
CA LYS A 30 -5.04 -9.26 11.09
C LYS A 30 -5.41 -10.16 9.92
N VAL A 31 -5.05 -9.78 8.71
CA VAL A 31 -5.32 -10.56 7.50
C VAL A 31 -4.04 -11.11 6.88
N ALA A 32 -2.96 -11.15 7.67
CA ALA A 32 -1.67 -11.72 7.27
C ALA A 32 -1.00 -11.01 6.08
N ILE A 33 -1.25 -9.73 5.92
CA ILE A 33 -0.51 -8.90 4.96
C ILE A 33 0.74 -8.38 5.66
N LYS A 34 1.89 -8.84 5.18
CA LYS A 34 3.18 -8.47 5.75
C LYS A 34 3.86 -7.44 4.88
N ASN A 35 4.29 -6.33 5.49
CA ASN A 35 5.03 -5.30 4.77
C ASN A 35 6.51 -5.68 4.73
N ILE A 36 7.03 -5.91 3.53
CA ILE A 36 8.45 -6.22 3.30
C ILE A 36 9.24 -4.94 3.10
N TYR A 37 8.67 -4.00 2.33
CA TYR A 37 9.32 -2.73 2.04
C TYR A 37 8.28 -1.65 1.77
N VAL A 38 8.55 -0.44 2.20
CA VAL A 38 7.79 0.75 1.84
C VAL A 38 8.77 1.93 1.73
N GLY A 39 8.62 2.72 0.68
CA GLY A 39 9.49 3.86 0.46
C GLY A 39 9.03 4.67 -0.72
N HIS A 40 9.86 5.61 -1.15
CA HIS A 40 9.59 6.43 -2.33
C HIS A 40 10.83 6.49 -3.20
N GLU A 41 10.66 6.97 -4.43
CA GLU A 41 11.81 7.10 -5.34
C GLU A 41 12.76 8.17 -4.84
N ALA A 42 14.05 7.92 -5.03
CA ALA A 42 15.07 8.92 -4.76
C ALA A 42 14.80 10.13 -5.66
N GLY A 43 14.73 11.31 -5.04
CA GLY A 43 14.46 12.54 -5.77
C GLY A 43 12.98 12.82 -6.08
N ASN A 44 12.07 11.91 -5.73
CA ASN A 44 10.64 12.13 -5.93
C ASN A 44 9.82 11.46 -4.84
N GLU A 45 9.57 12.20 -3.76
CA GLU A 45 8.83 11.66 -2.61
C GLU A 45 7.35 11.38 -2.90
N LYS A 46 6.83 11.87 -4.02
CA LYS A 46 5.44 11.65 -4.40
C LYS A 46 5.22 10.32 -5.10
N LYS A 47 6.29 9.64 -5.49
CA LYS A 47 6.17 8.32 -6.12
C LYS A 47 6.63 7.24 -5.16
N CYS A 48 5.66 6.47 -4.68
CA CYS A 48 5.88 5.48 -3.63
C CYS A 48 5.90 4.06 -4.16
N HIS A 49 6.67 3.21 -3.51
CA HIS A 49 6.78 1.80 -3.85
C HIS A 49 6.61 0.98 -2.58
N ILE A 50 5.80 -0.08 -2.69
CA ILE A 50 5.48 -0.94 -1.57
C ILE A 50 5.65 -2.39 -2.02
N LEU A 51 6.22 -3.22 -1.15
CA LEU A 51 6.28 -4.66 -1.37
C LEU A 51 5.63 -5.36 -0.19
N PHE A 52 4.53 -6.05 -0.46
CA PHE A 52 3.82 -6.86 0.52
C PHE A 52 4.04 -8.34 0.27
N GLU A 53 4.00 -9.13 1.35
CA GLU A 53 3.86 -10.57 1.26
C GLU A 53 2.46 -10.92 1.78
N VAL A 54 1.70 -11.68 1.02
CA VAL A 54 0.29 -11.98 1.31
C VAL A 54 0.01 -13.48 1.15
N PRO A 55 -0.99 -14.03 1.86
CA PRO A 55 -1.37 -15.44 1.67
C PRO A 55 -1.83 -15.72 0.24
N ASN A 56 -2.58 -14.79 -0.33
CA ASN A 56 -2.99 -14.81 -1.74
C ASN A 56 -3.41 -13.39 -2.15
N PRO A 57 -3.43 -13.07 -3.45
CA PRO A 57 -3.75 -11.71 -3.90
C PRO A 57 -5.15 -11.22 -3.52
N GLU A 58 -6.11 -12.12 -3.36
CA GLU A 58 -7.49 -11.74 -3.00
C GLU A 58 -7.57 -11.09 -1.62
N VAL A 59 -6.71 -11.50 -0.70
CA VAL A 59 -6.65 -10.92 0.64
C VAL A 59 -6.31 -9.43 0.56
N LEU A 60 -5.32 -9.09 -0.27
CA LEU A 60 -4.93 -7.70 -0.47
C LEU A 60 -6.03 -6.91 -1.15
N LYS A 61 -6.67 -7.49 -2.17
CA LYS A 61 -7.76 -6.85 -2.89
C LYS A 61 -8.90 -6.50 -1.94
N LYS A 62 -9.32 -7.44 -1.11
CA LYS A 62 -10.37 -7.19 -0.13
C LYS A 62 -9.99 -6.09 0.85
N PHE A 63 -8.75 -6.10 1.30
CA PHE A 63 -8.25 -5.09 2.22
C PHE A 63 -8.30 -3.70 1.59
N MET A 64 -7.82 -3.57 0.37
CA MET A 64 -7.76 -2.28 -0.33
C MET A 64 -9.13 -1.73 -0.69
N PHE A 65 -10.10 -2.59 -0.98
CA PHE A 65 -11.45 -2.18 -1.34
C PHE A 65 -12.41 -2.10 -0.15
N ASP A 66 -11.97 -2.46 1.04
CA ASP A 66 -12.77 -2.23 2.24
C ASP A 66 -13.01 -0.72 2.36
N PRO A 67 -14.28 -0.28 2.48
CA PRO A 67 -14.60 1.17 2.50
C PRO A 67 -13.83 1.96 3.55
N LYS A 68 -13.60 1.37 4.71
CA LYS A 68 -12.86 2.03 5.79
C LYS A 68 -11.40 2.25 5.41
N ASN A 69 -10.76 1.23 4.85
CA ASN A 69 -9.37 1.32 4.44
C ASN A 69 -9.21 2.23 3.23
N ALA A 70 -10.14 2.16 2.28
CA ALA A 70 -10.14 3.02 1.11
C ALA A 70 -10.26 4.50 1.51
N ALA A 71 -11.11 4.81 2.48
CA ALA A 71 -11.27 6.18 2.98
C ALA A 71 -9.98 6.68 3.63
N ARG A 72 -9.30 5.82 4.41
CA ARG A 72 -8.03 6.18 5.05
C ARG A 72 -6.94 6.45 4.01
N MET A 73 -6.85 5.63 2.98
CA MET A 73 -5.86 5.83 1.90
C MET A 73 -6.13 7.11 1.12
N ASN A 74 -7.40 7.41 0.86
CA ASN A 74 -7.80 8.63 0.19
C ASN A 74 -7.38 9.86 1.00
N GLU A 75 -7.61 9.83 2.29
CA GLU A 75 -7.22 10.88 3.24
C GLU A 75 -5.70 11.05 3.28
N ALA A 76 -4.97 9.97 3.09
CA ALA A 76 -3.50 10.00 3.04
C ALA A 76 -2.97 10.64 1.76
N GLY A 77 -3.81 10.86 0.76
CA GLY A 77 -3.42 11.44 -0.51
C GLY A 77 -3.12 10.45 -1.62
N LEU A 78 -3.53 9.18 -1.46
CA LEU A 78 -3.31 8.19 -2.50
C LEU A 78 -4.09 8.56 -3.76
N ILE A 79 -3.38 8.57 -4.89
CA ILE A 79 -3.98 8.79 -6.20
C ILE A 79 -4.23 7.41 -6.80
N ARG A 80 -5.44 6.91 -6.63
CA ARG A 80 -5.79 5.52 -6.92
C ARG A 80 -5.54 5.13 -8.38
N GLU A 81 -5.86 6.01 -9.31
CA GLU A 81 -5.68 5.75 -10.74
C GLU A 81 -4.21 5.68 -11.15
N SER A 82 -3.29 6.13 -10.31
CA SER A 82 -1.86 6.02 -10.57
C SER A 82 -1.27 4.69 -10.10
N SER A 83 -2.04 3.90 -9.37
CA SER A 83 -1.54 2.68 -8.75
C SER A 83 -1.33 1.58 -9.77
N LYS A 84 -0.13 0.98 -9.76
CA LYS A 84 0.19 -0.19 -10.56
C LYS A 84 0.50 -1.33 -9.60
N ILE A 85 -0.23 -2.41 -9.74
CA ILE A 85 -0.10 -3.58 -8.87
C ILE A 85 0.42 -4.74 -9.69
N THR A 86 1.54 -5.32 -9.24
CA THR A 86 2.16 -6.47 -9.89
C THR A 86 2.20 -7.62 -8.89
N VAL A 87 1.55 -8.72 -9.23
CA VAL A 87 1.59 -9.93 -8.41
C VAL A 87 2.78 -10.76 -8.86
N CYS A 88 3.64 -11.10 -7.90
CA CYS A 88 4.86 -11.86 -8.16
C CYS A 88 4.78 -13.20 -7.44
N SER A 89 5.41 -14.21 -8.01
CA SER A 89 5.55 -15.52 -7.38
C SER A 89 7.01 -15.92 -7.37
N ASP A 90 7.35 -16.77 -6.41
CA ASP A 90 8.73 -17.31 -6.32
C ASP A 90 8.97 -18.36 -7.37
#